data_50f6dc5008ce6338c0ae17e361a03940
#
_entry.id   50f6dc5008ce6338c0ae17e361a03940
#
_cell.length_a   1.000
_cell.length_b   1.000
_cell.length_c   1.000
_cell.angle_alpha   90.00
_cell.angle_beta   90.00
_cell.angle_gamma   90.00
#
_symmetry.space_group_name_H-M   'P 1'
#
loop_
_entity.id
_entity.type
_entity.pdbx_description
1 polymer ?
#
loop_
_entity_poly.entity_id
_entity_poly.type
_entity_poly.pdbx_seq_one_letter_code
_entity_poly.pdbx_strand_id
1 'polypeptide(L)'
;MFARTGQPSYAGITGETYLGAERRQSGTVTLEGDWRREGQYVELRKGTGKIVLPFTAGEVNLVMQPGPSGSAAVTVLLDDKPVGDVRGADVGSDGVARFDGARMIRLVAGAARRQHVLTLVTSDPGVRAFAFTFGP
;
A
#
# COMPACT_ATOMS: atom_id res chain seq x y z
N MET A 1 15.39 5.51 -7.15
CA MET A 1 15.15 5.07 -7.05
C MET A 1 14.39 4.59 -7.00
N PHE A 2 13.97 4.84 -7.04
CA PHE A 2 13.30 4.33 -7.08
C PHE A 2 13.18 4.41 -7.12
N ALA A 3 13.63 5.28 -7.13
CA ALA A 3 13.71 5.26 -7.26
C ALA A 3 13.77 5.55 -7.11
N ARG A 4 13.95 6.20 -7.48
CA ARG A 4 14.20 6.25 -7.56
C ARG A 4 14.20 6.30 -7.43
N THR A 5 14.23 7.09 -7.38
CA THR A 5 14.29 6.86 -7.44
C THR A 5 14.15 6.74 -7.45
N GLY A 6 13.98 7.36 -7.83
CA GLY A 6 14.11 7.07 -8.03
C GLY A 6 13.74 6.65 -8.11
N GLN A 7 13.64 6.96 -8.46
CA GLN A 7 13.42 6.44 -8.70
C GLN A 7 12.98 6.05 -8.63
N PRO A 8 12.59 6.42 -8.75
CA PRO A 8 12.10 6.08 -8.67
C PRO A 8 11.43 5.58 -8.61
N SER A 9 10.99 5.85 -8.96
CA SER A 9 10.49 5.36 -8.80
C SER A 9 9.96 4.65 -8.83
N TYR A 10 9.85 4.55 -9.17
CA TYR A 10 9.48 3.84 -9.08
C TYR A 10 9.13 3.57 -9.37
N ALA A 11 9.78 4.39 -9.49
CA ALA A 11 9.56 4.09 -9.87
C ALA A 11 9.62 3.11 -10.30
N GLY A 12 10.23 2.85 -10.50
CA GLY A 12 10.54 1.61 -11.05
C GLY A 12 9.47 0.60 -11.00
N ILE A 13 8.67 0.65 -10.05
CA ILE A 13 7.55 -0.26 -9.99
C ILE A 13 6.48 0.23 -10.91
N THR A 14 6.11 -0.61 -11.82
CA THR A 14 4.96 -0.37 -12.64
C THR A 14 3.80 -0.96 -11.89
N GLY A 15 3.03 -0.11 -11.26
CA GLY A 15 2.13 -0.49 -10.23
C GLY A 15 1.18 -1.63 -10.56
N GLU A 16 0.36 -1.43 -11.58
CA GLU A 16 -0.69 -2.42 -11.84
C GLU A 16 -0.14 -3.78 -12.23
N THR A 17 0.98 -3.84 -12.90
CA THR A 17 1.59 -5.13 -13.27
C THR A 17 2.25 -5.76 -12.08
N TYR A 18 2.92 -4.97 -11.30
CA TYR A 18 3.80 -5.45 -10.27
C TYR A 18 3.07 -5.78 -8.98
N LEU A 19 2.16 -4.91 -8.57
CA LEU A 19 1.38 -5.12 -7.37
C LEU A 19 -0.04 -5.61 -7.67
N GLY A 20 -0.29 -6.07 -8.90
CA GLY A 20 -1.57 -6.67 -9.27
C GLY A 20 -2.72 -5.71 -9.42
N ALA A 21 -2.47 -4.40 -9.43
CA ALA A 21 -3.55 -3.43 -9.54
C ALA A 21 -4.16 -3.45 -10.93
N GLU A 22 -5.47 -3.35 -11.03
CA GLU A 22 -6.18 -3.35 -12.28
C GLU A 22 -6.18 -1.96 -12.90
N ARG A 23 -5.91 -1.89 -14.20
CA ARG A 23 -5.78 -0.61 -14.89
C ARG A 23 -7.03 0.25 -14.81
N ARG A 24 -8.19 -0.37 -14.86
CA ARG A 24 -9.45 0.39 -14.86
C ARG A 24 -9.75 1.04 -13.53
N GLN A 25 -9.12 0.56 -12.46
CA GLN A 25 -9.46 0.96 -11.09
C GLN A 25 -8.33 1.69 -10.40
N SER A 26 -7.15 1.74 -11.01
CA SER A 26 -6.01 2.35 -10.36
C SER A 26 -5.14 3.10 -11.35
N GLY A 27 -4.40 4.08 -10.82
CA GLY A 27 -3.29 4.70 -11.52
C GLY A 27 -2.00 3.96 -11.23
N THR A 28 -0.88 4.64 -11.47
CA THR A 28 0.44 4.06 -11.23
C THR A 28 0.78 4.11 -9.74
N VAL A 29 1.22 2.98 -9.21
CA VAL A 29 1.74 2.94 -7.85
C VAL A 29 3.07 3.68 -7.80
N THR A 30 3.23 4.54 -6.81
CA THR A 30 4.47 5.27 -6.59
C THR A 30 5.04 4.86 -5.24
N LEU A 31 6.34 4.65 -5.19
CA LEU A 31 7.04 4.33 -3.94
C LEU A 31 7.93 5.50 -3.54
N GLU A 32 7.92 5.79 -2.23
CA GLU A 32 8.87 6.74 -1.64
C GLU A 32 9.61 6.02 -0.52
N GLY A 33 10.90 6.22 -0.44
CA GLY A 33 11.72 5.58 0.57
C GLY A 33 12.65 4.53 -0.04
N ASP A 34 13.23 3.72 0.82
CA ASP A 34 14.24 2.74 0.41
C ASP A 34 13.58 1.36 0.24
N TRP A 35 13.09 1.10 -0.95
CA TRP A 35 12.39 -0.15 -1.29
C TRP A 35 13.24 -1.00 -2.22
N ARG A 36 13.23 -2.31 -1.97
CA ARG A 36 13.82 -3.28 -2.89
C ARG A 36 12.71 -3.93 -3.71
N ARG A 37 12.91 -3.97 -5.02
CA ARG A 37 11.97 -4.61 -5.93
C ARG A 37 12.36 -6.05 -6.17
N GLU A 38 11.38 -6.93 -6.03
CA GLU A 38 11.53 -8.34 -6.39
C GLU A 38 10.45 -8.70 -7.40
N GLY A 39 10.49 -9.92 -7.92
CA GLY A 39 9.56 -10.30 -8.97
C GLY A 39 8.09 -10.25 -8.57
N GLN A 40 7.78 -10.47 -7.31
CA GLN A 40 6.40 -10.55 -6.84
C GLN A 40 6.05 -9.57 -5.74
N TYR A 41 7.02 -8.82 -5.23
CA TYR A 41 6.77 -7.91 -4.10
C TYR A 41 7.78 -6.80 -4.07
N VAL A 42 7.47 -5.78 -3.26
CA VAL A 42 8.43 -4.77 -2.86
C VAL A 42 8.67 -4.91 -1.36
N GLU A 43 9.89 -4.66 -0.94
CA GLU A 43 10.28 -4.81 0.44
C GLU A 43 10.93 -3.53 0.95
N LEU A 44 10.45 -3.03 2.09
CA LEU A 44 11.06 -1.86 2.72
C LEU A 44 12.38 -2.29 3.36
N ARG A 45 13.47 -1.64 2.96
CA ARG A 45 14.79 -1.99 3.46
C ARG A 45 15.11 -1.31 4.78
N LYS A 46 14.81 -0.02 4.89
CA LYS A 46 15.08 0.74 6.10
C LYS A 46 14.31 2.05 6.07
N GLY A 47 14.20 2.66 7.24
CA GLY A 47 13.57 3.98 7.37
C GLY A 47 12.07 3.93 7.17
N THR A 48 11.51 5.06 6.76
CA THR A 48 10.09 5.19 6.50
C THR A 48 9.84 5.09 5.00
N GLY A 49 8.90 4.24 4.61
CA GLY A 49 8.50 4.08 3.23
C GLY A 49 7.04 4.41 3.03
N LYS A 50 6.71 4.84 1.81
CA LYS A 50 5.33 5.12 1.41
C LYS A 50 5.00 4.37 0.14
N ILE A 51 3.75 3.92 0.06
CA ILE A 51 3.17 3.37 -1.16
C ILE A 51 1.97 4.26 -1.48
N VAL A 52 1.97 4.88 -2.64
CA VAL A 52 0.93 5.83 -3.05
C VAL A 52 0.20 5.27 -4.26
N LEU A 53 -1.13 5.15 -4.15
CA LEU A 53 -1.95 4.55 -5.19
C LEU A 53 -3.17 5.42 -5.48
N PRO A 54 -3.23 6.06 -6.66
CA PRO A 54 -4.50 6.63 -7.15
C PRO A 54 -5.44 5.49 -7.55
N PHE A 55 -6.69 5.58 -7.17
CA PHE A 55 -7.66 4.51 -7.50
C PHE A 55 -9.08 5.06 -7.57
N THR A 56 -9.95 4.29 -8.22
CA THR A 56 -11.39 4.54 -8.27
C THR A 56 -12.07 3.21 -7.98
N ALA A 57 -12.42 3.00 -6.73
CA ALA A 57 -13.08 1.76 -6.26
C ALA A 57 -13.66 2.03 -4.89
N GLY A 58 -14.61 1.20 -4.47
CA GLY A 58 -15.16 1.28 -3.12
C GLY A 58 -14.32 0.55 -2.09
N GLU A 59 -13.58 -0.48 -2.53
CA GLU A 59 -12.75 -1.30 -1.65
C GLU A 59 -11.34 -1.38 -2.19
N VAL A 60 -10.36 -1.36 -1.29
CA VAL A 60 -8.96 -1.61 -1.64
C VAL A 60 -8.35 -2.53 -0.60
N ASN A 61 -7.72 -3.59 -1.06
CA ASN A 61 -7.02 -4.56 -0.23
C ASN A 61 -5.60 -4.73 -0.75
N LEU A 62 -4.69 -5.10 0.13
CA LEU A 62 -3.29 -5.31 -0.24
C LEU A 62 -2.75 -6.52 0.51
N VAL A 63 -2.16 -7.46 -0.21
CA VAL A 63 -1.48 -8.59 0.41
C VAL A 63 -0.13 -8.12 0.93
N MET A 64 0.10 -8.29 2.22
CA MET A 64 1.32 -7.85 2.88
C MET A 64 1.86 -8.93 3.80
N GLN A 65 3.13 -8.82 4.11
CA GLN A 65 3.84 -9.72 5.01
C GLN A 65 4.76 -8.89 5.90
N PRO A 66 4.80 -9.15 7.22
CA PRO A 66 5.74 -8.43 8.08
C PRO A 66 7.17 -8.88 7.84
N GLY A 67 8.11 -8.07 8.32
CA GLY A 67 9.52 -8.41 8.26
C GLY A 67 9.95 -9.35 9.36
N PRO A 68 11.27 -9.44 9.62
CA PRO A 68 11.81 -10.41 10.60
C PRO A 68 11.31 -10.23 12.02
N SER A 69 10.83 -9.04 12.39
CA SER A 69 10.27 -8.83 13.72
C SER A 69 8.98 -9.61 13.95
N GLY A 70 8.32 -10.06 12.89
CA GLY A 70 7.11 -10.86 12.99
C GLY A 70 5.83 -10.03 13.02
N SER A 71 5.90 -8.72 13.12
CA SER A 71 4.72 -7.86 13.10
C SER A 71 5.03 -6.58 12.37
N ALA A 72 3.97 -5.91 11.89
CA ALA A 72 4.13 -4.64 11.19
C ALA A 72 2.90 -3.76 11.42
N ALA A 73 3.11 -2.46 11.26
CA ALA A 73 2.04 -1.47 11.34
C ALA A 73 2.14 -0.56 10.12
N VAL A 74 1.00 -0.29 9.51
CA VAL A 74 0.91 0.55 8.33
C VAL A 74 -0.15 1.62 8.58
N THR A 75 0.24 2.88 8.47
CA THR A 75 -0.70 3.99 8.58
C THR A 75 -1.39 4.17 7.24
N VAL A 76 -2.72 4.27 7.25
CA VAL A 76 -3.54 4.35 6.06
C VAL A 76 -4.12 5.76 5.95
N LEU A 77 -3.74 6.46 4.88
CA LEU A 77 -4.26 7.79 4.57
C LEU A 77 -5.07 7.73 3.29
N LEU A 78 -6.18 8.45 3.25
CA LEU A 78 -7.01 8.56 2.07
C LEU A 78 -7.18 10.04 1.76
N ASP A 79 -6.74 10.43 0.55
CA ASP A 79 -6.79 11.83 0.11
C ASP A 79 -6.04 12.74 1.11
N ASP A 80 -4.88 12.28 1.57
CA ASP A 80 -3.98 12.98 2.50
C ASP A 80 -4.55 13.18 3.90
N LYS A 81 -5.59 12.42 4.26
CA LYS A 81 -6.20 12.48 5.59
C LYS A 81 -6.30 11.07 6.16
N PRO A 82 -6.42 10.91 7.48
CA PRO A 82 -6.71 9.58 8.02
C PRO A 82 -7.93 8.98 7.33
N VAL A 83 -7.88 7.67 7.11
CA VAL A 83 -8.90 6.98 6.31
C VAL A 83 -10.32 7.11 6.87
N GLY A 84 -10.44 7.24 8.18
CA GLY A 84 -11.74 7.56 8.81
C GLY A 84 -12.78 6.47 8.68
N ASP A 85 -14.01 6.88 8.37
CA ASP A 85 -15.15 5.97 8.40
C ASP A 85 -15.17 4.95 7.26
N VAL A 86 -14.37 5.18 6.23
CA VAL A 86 -14.26 4.21 5.12
C VAL A 86 -13.08 3.27 5.29
N ARG A 87 -12.58 3.15 6.51
CA ARG A 87 -11.49 2.20 6.77
C ARG A 87 -11.96 0.77 6.57
N GLY A 88 -11.07 -0.07 6.06
CA GLY A 88 -11.34 -1.49 5.93
C GLY A 88 -11.31 -2.18 7.29
N ALA A 89 -11.74 -3.44 7.31
CA ALA A 89 -11.91 -4.18 8.56
C ALA A 89 -10.59 -4.37 9.32
N ASP A 90 -9.46 -4.28 8.64
CA ASP A 90 -8.15 -4.51 9.26
C ASP A 90 -7.48 -3.23 9.73
N VAL A 91 -8.14 -2.09 9.59
CA VAL A 91 -7.61 -0.79 9.99
C VAL A 91 -8.31 -0.34 11.27
N GLY A 92 -7.52 -0.01 12.29
CA GLY A 92 -8.06 0.45 13.55
C GLY A 92 -8.60 1.87 13.46
N SER A 93 -9.30 2.30 14.51
CA SER A 93 -9.87 3.65 14.57
C SER A 93 -8.80 4.75 14.53
N ASP A 94 -7.57 4.39 14.81
CA ASP A 94 -6.43 5.31 14.72
C ASP A 94 -5.86 5.40 13.30
N GLY A 95 -6.45 4.71 12.33
CA GLY A 95 -5.99 4.71 10.95
C GLY A 95 -4.80 3.80 10.69
N VAL A 96 -4.51 2.87 11.59
CA VAL A 96 -3.34 1.99 11.47
C VAL A 96 -3.80 0.55 11.33
N ALA A 97 -3.27 -0.14 10.32
CA ALA A 97 -3.44 -1.57 10.15
C ALA A 97 -2.25 -2.29 10.79
N ARG A 98 -2.53 -3.25 11.66
CA ARG A 98 -1.49 -4.03 12.33
C ARG A 98 -1.68 -5.49 11.99
N PHE A 99 -0.58 -6.17 11.68
CA PHE A 99 -0.66 -7.59 11.29
C PHE A 99 0.63 -8.30 11.70
N ASP A 100 0.52 -9.59 11.97
CA ASP A 100 1.63 -10.41 12.46
C ASP A 100 1.90 -11.64 11.58
N GLY A 101 1.35 -11.67 10.39
CA GLY A 101 1.58 -12.76 9.43
C GLY A 101 1.24 -12.29 8.03
N ALA A 102 1.61 -13.09 7.05
CA ALA A 102 1.29 -12.80 5.65
C ALA A 102 -0.22 -12.96 5.45
N ARG A 103 -0.87 -11.92 4.93
CA ARG A 103 -2.32 -11.97 4.69
C ARG A 103 -2.77 -10.80 3.83
N MET A 104 -4.00 -10.88 3.36
CA MET A 104 -4.64 -9.75 2.71
C MET A 104 -5.14 -8.79 3.79
N ILE A 105 -4.71 -7.54 3.67
CA ILE A 105 -5.11 -6.47 4.60
C ILE A 105 -6.20 -5.65 3.91
N ARG A 106 -7.32 -5.51 4.58
CA ARG A 106 -8.44 -4.70 4.07
C ARG A 106 -8.25 -3.28 4.51
N LEU A 107 -7.95 -2.41 3.54
CA LEU A 107 -7.52 -1.03 3.83
C LEU A 107 -8.64 -0.02 3.72
N VAL A 108 -9.50 -0.17 2.70
CA VAL A 108 -10.58 0.79 2.43
C VAL A 108 -11.85 -0.01 2.10
N ALA A 109 -12.98 0.45 2.63
CA ALA A 109 -14.29 -0.13 2.33
C ALA A 109 -15.33 0.97 2.32
N GLY A 110 -16.17 1.00 1.30
CA GLY A 110 -17.27 1.95 1.21
C GLY A 110 -16.86 3.36 0.78
N ALA A 111 -15.74 3.50 0.08
CA ALA A 111 -15.34 4.80 -0.44
C ALA A 111 -16.27 5.28 -1.53
N ALA A 112 -16.42 6.60 -1.66
CA ALA A 112 -17.25 7.20 -2.70
C ALA A 112 -16.69 6.84 -4.08
N ARG A 113 -17.58 6.76 -5.08
CA ARG A 113 -17.21 6.40 -6.44
C ARG A 113 -16.61 7.61 -7.16
N ARG A 114 -15.39 7.91 -6.84
CA ARG A 114 -14.58 8.93 -7.51
C ARG A 114 -13.13 8.56 -7.33
N GLN A 115 -12.23 9.28 -7.98
CA GLN A 115 -10.83 9.04 -7.80
C GLN A 115 -10.38 9.46 -6.42
N HIS A 116 -9.61 8.59 -5.78
CA HIS A 116 -8.98 8.82 -4.49
C HIS A 116 -7.49 8.55 -4.60
N VAL A 117 -6.74 9.02 -3.62
CA VAL A 117 -5.32 8.68 -3.49
C VAL A 117 -5.13 7.99 -2.15
N LEU A 118 -4.69 6.74 -2.20
CA LEU A 118 -4.35 5.96 -1.01
C LEU A 118 -2.86 6.14 -0.73
N THR A 119 -2.50 6.45 0.50
CA THR A 119 -1.11 6.51 0.93
C THR A 119 -0.92 5.57 2.12
N LEU A 120 0.02 4.65 1.98
CA LEU A 120 0.38 3.72 3.05
C LEU A 120 1.76 4.10 3.54
N VAL A 121 1.90 4.29 4.84
CA VAL A 121 3.16 4.70 5.46
C VAL A 121 3.59 3.65 6.47
N THR A 122 4.80 3.15 6.35
CA THR A 122 5.32 2.15 7.28
C THR A 122 6.79 2.41 7.55
N SER A 123 7.23 2.05 8.75
CA SER A 123 8.63 2.16 9.16
C SER A 123 9.18 0.82 9.65
N ASP A 124 8.55 -0.28 9.26
CA ASP A 124 8.95 -1.62 9.71
C ASP A 124 9.84 -2.26 8.66
N PRO A 125 11.17 -2.37 8.93
CA PRO A 125 12.07 -2.96 7.94
C PRO A 125 11.70 -4.39 7.60
N GLY A 126 11.79 -4.73 6.32
CA GLY A 126 11.47 -6.08 5.84
C GLY A 126 10.01 -6.30 5.51
N VAL A 127 9.14 -5.32 5.76
CA VAL A 127 7.73 -5.46 5.38
C VAL A 127 7.64 -5.57 3.85
N ARG A 128 6.78 -6.48 3.38
CA ARG A 128 6.60 -6.75 1.95
C ARG A 128 5.18 -6.47 1.54
N ALA A 129 5.03 -5.90 0.35
CA ALA A 129 3.73 -5.67 -0.26
C ALA A 129 3.69 -6.40 -1.61
N PHE A 130 2.63 -7.16 -1.84
CA PHE A 130 2.54 -8.05 -3.02
C PHE A 130 1.56 -7.55 -4.05
N ALA A 131 0.27 -7.58 -3.76
CA ALA A 131 -0.74 -7.32 -4.79
C ALA A 131 -1.92 -6.58 -4.20
N PHE A 132 -2.38 -5.56 -4.94
CA PHE A 132 -3.64 -4.89 -4.64
C PHE A 132 -4.80 -5.63 -5.27
N THR A 133 -5.95 -5.66 -4.58
CA THR A 133 -7.22 -6.06 -5.14
C THR A 133 -8.26 -4.99 -4.83
N PHE A 134 -9.28 -4.92 -5.66
CA PHE A 134 -10.29 -3.87 -5.56
C PHE A 134 -11.69 -4.47 -5.57
N GLY A 135 -12.64 -3.79 -4.90
CA GLY A 135 -14.04 -4.14 -4.91
C GLY A 135 -14.92 -2.93 -5.16
N PRO A 136 -16.20 -3.17 -5.39
CA PRO A 136 -17.16 -2.09 -5.66
C PRO A 136 -17.41 -1.19 -4.47
#